data_968df063f9b57371af66f2f1295ed3cb
#
_entry.id   968df063f9b57371af66f2f1295ed3cb
#
_cell.length_a   1.000
_cell.length_b   1.000
_cell.length_c   1.000
_cell.angle_alpha   90.00
_cell.angle_beta   90.00
_cell.angle_gamma   90.00
#
_symmetry.space_group_name_H-M   'P 1'
#
loop_
_entity.id
_entity.type
_entity.pdbx_description
1 polymer ?
#
loop_
_entity_poly.entity_id
_entity_poly.type
_entity_poly.pdbx_seq_one_letter_code
_entity_poly.pdbx_strand_id
1 'polypeptide(L)'
;NATANRITEKEFDRLLVEDIFAYGSTEKIAFCGAGVASNMQEIAKNRWQPTQVDGSYGVNMSRYSTFAGDLNVILHPMFRQIPSLKNSMVVLDLPNVKYRYLANSDTQLERDIQNRDTDGSKHQYLTECGLELTQSKVHHVVKNWLTVS
;
A
#
# COMPACT_ATOMS: atom_id res chain seq x y z
N ASN A 1 -28.92 15.16 4.42
CA ASN A 1 -28.97 13.75 4.00
C ASN A 1 -27.63 13.38 3.42
N ALA A 2 -26.68 13.02 4.27
CA ALA A 2 -25.48 12.35 3.83
C ALA A 2 -25.89 10.92 3.44
N THR A 3 -26.23 10.72 2.19
CA THR A 3 -26.34 9.38 1.63
C THR A 3 -24.92 8.81 1.70
N ALA A 4 -24.73 7.84 2.56
CA ALA A 4 -23.45 7.19 2.71
C ALA A 4 -23.06 6.60 1.35
N ASN A 5 -22.06 7.17 0.74
CA ASN A 5 -21.47 6.64 -0.48
C ASN A 5 -20.66 5.38 -0.16
N ARG A 6 -21.37 4.31 0.16
CA ARG A 6 -20.75 2.99 0.11
C ARG A 6 -20.56 2.64 -1.35
N ILE A 7 -19.34 2.29 -1.70
CA ILE A 7 -19.10 1.67 -3.00
C ILE A 7 -19.82 0.32 -2.99
N THR A 8 -20.71 0.12 -3.93
CA THR A 8 -21.38 -1.15 -4.15
C THR A 8 -20.43 -2.14 -4.85
N GLU A 9 -20.70 -3.44 -4.78
CA GLU A 9 -19.93 -4.47 -5.48
C GLU A 9 -19.76 -4.13 -6.96
N LYS A 10 -20.85 -3.72 -7.62
CA LYS A 10 -20.84 -3.39 -9.04
C LYS A 10 -19.98 -2.16 -9.37
N GLU A 11 -19.99 -1.15 -8.52
CA GLU A 11 -19.15 0.04 -8.68
C GLU A 11 -17.68 -0.28 -8.43
N PHE A 12 -17.40 -1.18 -7.48
CA PHE A 12 -16.04 -1.64 -7.21
C PHE A 12 -15.47 -2.47 -8.36
N ASP A 13 -16.24 -3.40 -8.91
CA ASP A 13 -15.85 -4.17 -10.10
C ASP A 13 -15.59 -3.25 -11.30
N ARG A 14 -16.42 -2.22 -11.48
CA ARG A 14 -16.22 -1.22 -12.52
C ARG A 14 -14.93 -0.44 -12.31
N LEU A 15 -14.65 0.03 -11.10
CA LEU A 15 -13.41 0.72 -10.74
C LEU A 15 -12.18 -0.15 -11.02
N LEU A 16 -12.26 -1.45 -10.71
CA LEU A 16 -11.17 -2.38 -10.98
C LEU A 16 -10.88 -2.51 -12.48
N VAL A 17 -11.92 -2.66 -13.29
CA VAL A 17 -11.77 -2.90 -14.74
C VAL A 17 -11.41 -1.63 -15.51
N GLU A 18 -12.12 -0.53 -15.24
CA GLU A 18 -11.97 0.72 -16.01
C GLU A 18 -10.76 1.55 -15.59
N ASP A 19 -10.41 1.53 -14.30
CA ASP A 19 -9.34 2.36 -13.77
C ASP A 19 -8.11 1.54 -13.34
N ILE A 20 -8.28 0.65 -12.37
CA ILE A 20 -7.14 0.01 -11.69
C ILE A 20 -6.37 -0.92 -12.64
N PHE A 21 -7.05 -1.76 -13.40
CA PHE A 21 -6.43 -2.69 -14.34
C PHE A 21 -6.44 -2.21 -15.79
N ALA A 22 -6.79 -0.95 -16.04
CA ALA A 22 -6.73 -0.37 -17.38
C ALA A 22 -5.30 -0.33 -17.94
N TYR A 23 -4.31 -0.17 -17.06
CA TYR A 23 -2.88 -0.09 -17.42
C TYR A 23 -2.03 -0.86 -16.40
N GLY A 24 -0.87 -1.35 -16.86
CA GLY A 24 0.11 -2.02 -16.02
C GLY A 24 -0.09 -3.51 -15.92
N SER A 25 0.40 -4.11 -14.84
CA SER A 25 0.32 -5.55 -14.60
C SER A 25 -1.07 -6.01 -14.18
N THR A 26 -1.34 -7.28 -14.44
CA THR A 26 -2.58 -7.95 -14.03
C THR A 26 -2.58 -8.32 -12.54
N GLU A 27 -1.47 -8.12 -11.84
CA GLU A 27 -1.35 -8.33 -10.40
C GLU A 27 -0.90 -7.05 -9.74
N LYS A 28 -1.70 -6.54 -8.79
CA LYS A 28 -1.41 -5.31 -8.05
C LYS A 28 -1.57 -5.51 -6.55
N ILE A 29 -0.90 -4.65 -5.78
CA ILE A 29 -1.00 -4.64 -4.33
C ILE A 29 -1.76 -3.39 -3.88
N ALA A 30 -2.72 -3.58 -2.99
CA ALA A 30 -3.50 -2.52 -2.39
C ALA A 30 -3.24 -2.45 -0.88
N PHE A 31 -2.71 -1.33 -0.43
CA PHE A 31 -2.64 -1.01 0.99
C PHE A 31 -3.90 -0.26 1.40
N CYS A 32 -4.63 -0.75 2.37
CA CYS A 32 -5.90 -0.18 2.77
C CYS A 32 -5.99 0.13 4.25
N GLY A 33 -6.88 1.05 4.59
CA GLY A 33 -7.28 1.35 5.96
C GLY A 33 -8.41 0.44 6.44
N ALA A 34 -8.68 0.46 7.73
CA ALA A 34 -9.66 -0.41 8.37
C ALA A 34 -11.09 -0.23 7.84
N GLY A 35 -11.45 1.01 7.46
CA GLY A 35 -12.77 1.28 6.89
C GLY A 35 -12.96 0.63 5.52
N VAL A 36 -11.94 0.72 4.67
CA VAL A 36 -11.93 0.06 3.35
C VAL A 36 -11.98 -1.45 3.50
N ALA A 37 -11.13 -2.01 4.38
CA ALA A 37 -11.09 -3.45 4.61
C ALA A 37 -12.44 -4.01 5.09
N SER A 38 -13.11 -3.31 6.01
CA SER A 38 -14.44 -3.72 6.49
C SER A 38 -15.49 -3.73 5.38
N ASN A 39 -15.50 -2.69 4.54
CA ASN A 39 -16.44 -2.64 3.41
C ASN A 39 -16.13 -3.70 2.34
N MET A 40 -14.85 -3.92 2.05
CA MET A 40 -14.44 -4.98 1.13
C MET A 40 -14.82 -6.38 1.63
N GLN A 41 -14.73 -6.63 2.93
CA GLN A 41 -15.21 -7.88 3.51
C GLN A 41 -16.71 -8.07 3.36
N GLU A 42 -17.48 -7.00 3.44
CA GLU A 42 -18.94 -7.04 3.22
C GLU A 42 -19.28 -7.34 1.75
N ILE A 43 -18.63 -6.66 0.82
CA ILE A 43 -18.77 -6.87 -0.63
C ILE A 43 -18.36 -8.30 -1.02
N ALA A 44 -17.29 -8.79 -0.43
CA ALA A 44 -16.60 -9.98 -0.85
C ALA A 44 -17.08 -11.27 -0.17
N LYS A 45 -18.11 -11.24 0.68
CA LYS A 45 -18.62 -12.45 1.36
C LYS A 45 -18.85 -13.65 0.44
N ASN A 46 -19.13 -13.41 -0.82
CA ASN A 46 -19.38 -14.46 -1.82
C ASN A 46 -18.20 -14.74 -2.76
N ARG A 47 -17.17 -13.88 -2.79
CA ARG A 47 -16.05 -13.97 -3.75
C ARG A 47 -14.67 -14.00 -3.11
N TRP A 48 -14.60 -13.79 -1.81
CA TRP A 48 -13.35 -13.67 -1.09
C TRP A 48 -12.75 -15.06 -0.83
N GLN A 49 -11.63 -15.34 -1.43
CA GLN A 49 -10.81 -16.49 -1.08
C GLN A 49 -9.63 -15.99 -0.23
N PRO A 50 -9.60 -16.30 1.08
CA PRO A 50 -8.42 -16.04 1.88
C PRO A 50 -7.32 -17.00 1.44
N THR A 51 -6.39 -16.52 0.65
CA THR A 51 -5.17 -17.27 0.34
C THR A 51 -4.12 -16.84 1.35
N GLN A 52 -3.73 -17.76 2.23
CA GLN A 52 -2.52 -17.60 3.02
C GLN A 52 -1.34 -17.68 2.06
N VAL A 53 -0.63 -16.57 1.91
CA VAL A 53 0.66 -16.58 1.22
C VAL A 53 1.68 -17.13 2.21
N ASP A 54 2.23 -18.29 1.89
CA ASP A 54 3.23 -18.97 2.70
C ASP A 54 4.40 -18.06 3.07
N GLY A 55 4.67 -17.99 4.35
CA GLY A 55 6.03 -17.85 4.87
C GLY A 55 6.59 -16.45 5.06
N SER A 56 5.86 -15.37 4.90
CA SER A 56 6.42 -14.03 5.10
C SER A 56 5.74 -13.24 6.22
N TYR A 57 6.33 -13.32 7.39
CA TYR A 57 6.26 -12.31 8.46
C TYR A 57 4.87 -11.84 8.92
N GLY A 58 3.91 -12.72 9.10
CA GLY A 58 2.65 -12.39 9.77
C GLY A 58 1.77 -11.36 9.07
N VAL A 59 1.97 -11.15 7.77
CA VAL A 59 1.12 -10.28 6.95
C VAL A 59 -0.04 -11.08 6.39
N ASN A 60 -1.25 -10.80 6.85
CA ASN A 60 -2.46 -11.37 6.27
C ASN A 60 -2.79 -10.61 4.97
N MET A 61 -2.58 -11.26 3.84
CA MET A 61 -3.00 -10.77 2.53
C MET A 61 -4.30 -11.45 2.13
N SER A 62 -5.22 -10.66 1.61
CA SER A 62 -6.45 -11.16 1.03
C SER A 62 -6.46 -10.85 -0.45
N ARG A 63 -6.67 -11.88 -1.28
CA ARG A 63 -6.67 -11.76 -2.73
C ARG A 63 -8.08 -11.59 -3.26
N TYR A 64 -8.30 -10.56 -4.04
CA TYR A 64 -9.53 -10.33 -4.78
C TYR A 64 -9.26 -10.56 -6.27
N SER A 65 -9.81 -11.65 -6.80
CA SER A 65 -9.59 -12.08 -8.19
C SER A 65 -10.76 -11.66 -9.07
N THR A 66 -10.45 -10.99 -10.18
CA THR A 66 -11.39 -10.64 -11.22
C THR A 66 -10.87 -11.14 -12.57
N PHE A 67 -11.71 -11.13 -13.61
CA PHE A 67 -11.23 -11.46 -14.95
C PHE A 67 -10.20 -10.45 -15.50
N ALA A 68 -10.13 -9.24 -14.94
CA ALA A 68 -9.17 -8.21 -15.34
C ALA A 68 -7.81 -8.37 -14.64
N GLY A 69 -7.77 -9.02 -13.49
CA GLY A 69 -6.55 -9.24 -12.72
C GLY A 69 -6.81 -9.54 -11.25
N ASP A 70 -5.73 -9.67 -10.52
CA ASP A 70 -5.69 -9.99 -9.11
C ASP A 70 -5.25 -8.80 -8.27
N LEU A 71 -6.06 -8.43 -7.29
CA LEU A 71 -5.75 -7.39 -6.33
C LEU A 71 -5.41 -8.03 -4.98
N ASN A 72 -4.15 -7.91 -4.56
CA ASN A 72 -3.69 -8.36 -3.25
C ASN A 72 -3.90 -7.23 -2.24
N VAL A 73 -4.83 -7.39 -1.32
CA VAL A 73 -5.21 -6.37 -0.34
C VAL A 73 -4.52 -6.64 0.99
N ILE A 74 -3.85 -5.61 1.50
CA ILE A 74 -3.11 -5.64 2.76
C ILE A 74 -3.64 -4.53 3.66
N LEU A 75 -4.07 -4.91 4.87
CA LEU A 75 -4.40 -3.93 5.91
C LEU A 75 -3.10 -3.38 6.52
N HIS A 76 -2.78 -2.13 6.22
CA HIS A 76 -1.54 -1.52 6.69
C HIS A 76 -1.69 -0.85 8.06
N PRO A 77 -0.81 -1.12 9.05
CA PRO A 77 -0.93 -0.58 10.40
C PRO A 77 -0.97 0.95 10.45
N MET A 78 -0.17 1.63 9.65
CA MET A 78 -0.14 3.10 9.62
C MET A 78 -1.46 3.70 9.11
N PHE A 79 -2.13 3.05 8.16
CA PHE A 79 -3.46 3.47 7.70
C PHE A 79 -4.53 3.31 8.78
N ARG A 80 -4.28 2.44 9.75
CA ARG A 80 -5.15 2.26 10.91
C ARG A 80 -4.93 3.35 11.96
N GLN A 81 -3.68 3.77 12.15
CA GLN A 81 -3.31 4.76 13.17
C GLN A 81 -3.66 6.19 12.77
N ILE A 82 -3.60 6.52 11.48
CA ILE A 82 -3.86 7.85 10.96
C ILE A 82 -5.34 7.98 10.57
N PRO A 83 -6.16 8.78 11.28
CA PRO A 83 -7.60 8.86 11.01
C PRO A 83 -7.96 9.26 9.58
N SER A 84 -7.17 10.14 8.96
CA SER A 84 -7.39 10.60 7.58
C SER A 84 -7.17 9.51 6.53
N LEU A 85 -6.38 8.47 6.85
CA LEU A 85 -6.09 7.35 5.96
C LEU A 85 -6.99 6.13 6.19
N LYS A 86 -7.79 6.13 7.26
CA LYS A 86 -8.67 5.01 7.61
C LYS A 86 -9.60 4.59 6.46
N ASN A 87 -10.07 5.56 5.68
CA ASN A 87 -10.98 5.37 4.56
C ASN A 87 -10.27 5.59 3.21
N SER A 88 -9.01 5.26 3.15
CA SER A 88 -8.20 5.39 1.94
C SER A 88 -7.56 4.05 1.56
N MET A 89 -7.34 3.88 0.26
CA MET A 89 -6.64 2.74 -0.30
C MET A 89 -5.63 3.24 -1.33
N VAL A 90 -4.43 2.69 -1.29
CA VAL A 90 -3.37 2.96 -2.26
C VAL A 90 -3.07 1.68 -3.01
N VAL A 91 -3.23 1.71 -4.31
CA VAL A 91 -2.95 0.59 -5.20
C VAL A 91 -1.64 0.83 -5.93
N LEU A 92 -0.74 -0.12 -5.82
CA LEU A 92 0.59 -0.05 -6.41
C LEU A 92 0.82 -1.23 -7.37
N ASP A 93 1.44 -0.90 -8.49
CA ASP A 93 2.01 -1.87 -9.41
C ASP A 93 3.49 -2.04 -9.08
N LEU A 94 3.85 -3.12 -8.40
CA LEU A 94 5.20 -3.33 -7.85
C LEU A 94 6.32 -3.28 -8.89
N PRO A 95 6.20 -3.84 -10.10
CA PRO A 95 7.24 -3.71 -11.13
C PRO A 95 7.61 -2.28 -11.47
N ASN A 96 6.68 -1.34 -11.24
CA ASN A 96 6.84 0.09 -11.51
C ASN A 96 7.24 0.91 -10.27
N VAL A 97 7.54 0.25 -9.15
CA VAL A 97 8.04 0.88 -7.91
C VAL A 97 9.48 0.45 -7.70
N LYS A 98 10.40 1.39 -7.67
CA LYS A 98 11.83 1.12 -7.50
C LYS A 98 12.40 1.87 -6.32
N TYR A 99 13.17 1.17 -5.51
CA TYR A 99 14.00 1.78 -4.50
C TYR A 99 15.27 2.32 -5.16
N ARG A 100 15.56 3.60 -4.97
CA ARG A 100 16.77 4.27 -5.46
C ARG A 100 17.55 4.81 -4.28
N TYR A 101 18.83 4.63 -4.32
CA TYR A 101 19.75 5.19 -3.33
C TYR A 101 20.92 5.88 -4.02
N LEU A 102 21.51 6.84 -3.35
CA LEU A 102 22.69 7.52 -3.85
C LEU A 102 23.88 6.55 -3.83
N ALA A 103 24.72 6.61 -4.84
CA ALA A 103 25.89 5.74 -4.93
C ALA A 103 26.73 5.82 -3.66
N ASN A 104 27.00 4.67 -3.04
CA ASN A 104 27.70 4.51 -1.78
C ASN A 104 26.97 5.07 -0.54
N SER A 105 25.67 5.35 -0.59
CA SER A 105 24.90 5.87 0.55
C SER A 105 23.67 5.00 0.91
N ASP A 106 23.72 3.71 0.57
CA ASP A 106 22.69 2.75 1.02
C ASP A 106 23.07 2.18 2.38
N THR A 107 22.57 2.80 3.43
CA THR A 107 22.75 2.45 4.85
C THR A 107 24.21 2.14 5.21
N GLN A 108 25.03 3.17 5.27
CA GLN A 108 26.42 3.08 5.70
C GLN A 108 26.59 3.45 7.17
N LEU A 109 27.50 2.75 7.84
CA LEU A 109 27.95 3.11 9.18
C LEU A 109 29.10 4.11 9.07
N GLU A 110 28.84 5.35 9.40
CA GLU A 110 29.87 6.36 9.59
C GLU A 110 30.39 6.30 11.02
N ARG A 111 31.70 6.17 11.14
CA ARG A 111 32.39 6.06 12.44
C ARG A 111 33.18 7.34 12.71
N ASP A 112 33.38 7.59 14.02
CA ASP A 112 34.25 8.67 14.51
C ASP A 112 33.87 10.05 14.00
N ILE A 113 32.57 10.35 14.01
CA ILE A 113 32.01 11.64 13.57
C ILE A 113 31.91 12.69 14.70
N GLN A 114 32.53 12.42 15.84
CA GLN A 114 32.57 13.36 16.95
C GLN A 114 33.40 14.61 16.60
N ASN A 115 33.10 15.72 17.25
CA ASN A 115 33.93 16.91 17.19
C ASN A 115 35.27 16.64 17.85
N ARG A 116 36.34 17.29 17.37
CA ARG A 116 37.71 17.12 17.87
C ARG A 116 37.89 17.44 19.36
N ASP A 117 36.99 18.24 19.92
CA ASP A 117 37.02 18.68 21.31
C ASP A 117 36.16 17.80 22.25
N THR A 118 35.64 16.69 21.76
CA THR A 118 34.77 15.81 22.55
C THR A 118 35.49 14.51 22.86
N ASP A 119 35.62 14.21 24.15
CA ASP A 119 36.09 12.91 24.60
C ASP A 119 34.95 11.89 24.48
N GLY A 120 35.08 11.00 23.52
CA GLY A 120 34.10 9.97 23.21
C GLY A 120 34.04 9.63 21.73
N SER A 121 33.38 8.53 21.38
CA SER A 121 33.23 8.07 20.01
C SER A 121 31.75 8.15 19.62
N LYS A 122 31.46 8.82 18.51
CA LYS A 122 30.12 8.94 17.94
C LYS A 122 30.06 8.26 16.59
N HIS A 123 29.07 7.40 16.42
CA HIS A 123 28.80 6.69 15.16
C HIS A 123 27.37 6.94 14.73
N GLN A 124 27.12 6.94 13.42
CA GLN A 124 25.75 7.06 12.87
C GLN A 124 25.57 6.14 11.67
N TYR A 125 24.32 5.76 11.43
CA TYR A 125 23.92 5.18 10.16
C TYR A 125 23.39 6.28 9.27
N LEU A 126 23.92 6.39 8.05
CA LEU A 126 23.45 7.30 7.02
C LEU A 126 22.80 6.50 5.90
N THR A 127 21.60 6.93 5.49
CA THR A 127 20.91 6.36 4.34
C THR A 127 20.34 7.51 3.50
N GLU A 128 20.74 7.61 2.25
CA GLU A 128 20.20 8.57 1.29
C GLU A 128 19.47 7.81 0.19
N CYS A 129 18.17 7.71 0.33
CA CYS A 129 17.34 6.92 -0.57
C CYS A 129 16.04 7.63 -0.93
N GLY A 130 15.40 7.15 -1.98
CA GLY A 130 14.11 7.61 -2.44
C GLY A 130 13.32 6.51 -3.12
N LEU A 131 12.08 6.79 -3.43
CA LEU A 131 11.18 5.93 -4.17
C LEU A 131 10.98 6.51 -5.57
N GLU A 132 11.28 5.70 -6.59
CA GLU A 132 10.99 6.02 -7.98
C GLU A 132 9.71 5.30 -8.38
N LEU A 133 8.72 6.06 -8.81
CA LEU A 133 7.49 5.55 -9.39
C LEU A 133 7.55 5.81 -10.90
N THR A 134 7.60 4.73 -11.66
CA THR A 134 7.48 4.78 -13.12
C THR A 134 6.02 4.61 -13.52
N GLN A 135 5.62 5.21 -14.65
CA GLN A 135 4.26 5.09 -15.16
C GLN A 135 3.16 5.46 -14.13
N SER A 136 3.02 6.73 -13.81
CA SER A 136 2.08 7.22 -12.78
C SER A 136 0.63 6.72 -12.95
N LYS A 137 0.20 6.41 -14.18
CA LYS A 137 -1.15 5.92 -14.49
C LYS A 137 -1.44 4.49 -14.00
N VAL A 138 -0.42 3.74 -13.59
CA VAL A 138 -0.61 2.36 -13.09
C VAL A 138 -0.81 2.30 -11.58
N HIS A 139 -0.58 3.43 -10.89
CA HIS A 139 -0.76 3.57 -9.45
C HIS A 139 -2.01 4.39 -9.16
N HIS A 140 -2.81 3.96 -8.19
CA HIS A 140 -4.08 4.60 -7.88
C HIS A 140 -4.20 4.90 -6.39
N VAL A 141 -4.82 6.03 -6.09
CA VAL A 141 -5.17 6.40 -4.71
C VAL A 141 -6.67 6.61 -4.65
N VAL A 142 -7.35 5.76 -3.92
CA VAL A 142 -8.78 5.88 -3.63
C VAL A 142 -8.93 6.51 -2.25
N LYS A 143 -9.64 7.64 -2.19
CA LYS A 143 -9.90 8.39 -0.95
C LYS A 143 -11.40 8.46 -0.68
N ASN A 144 -11.73 8.78 0.57
CA ASN A 144 -13.12 8.98 1.00
C ASN A 144 -14.01 7.76 0.78
N TRP A 145 -13.45 6.59 0.97
CA TRP A 145 -14.23 5.36 1.02
C TRP A 145 -15.07 5.36 2.30
N LEU A 146 -16.30 5.82 2.18
CA LEU A 146 -17.16 6.01 3.34
C LEU A 146 -17.71 4.67 3.83
N THR A 147 -17.42 4.39 5.09
CA THR A 147 -18.14 3.39 5.86
C THR A 147 -19.27 4.09 6.59
N VAL A 148 -20.47 3.54 6.52
CA VAL A 148 -21.57 3.98 7.40
C VAL A 148 -21.20 3.56 8.81
N SER A 149 -21.16 4.53 9.71
CA SER A 149 -21.12 4.29 11.15
C SER A 149 -22.47 3.78 11.62
#